data_49879b435630ce8ddcc02d4a384428b3
#
_entry.id   49879b435630ce8ddcc02d4a384428b3
#
_cell.length_a   1.000
_cell.length_b   1.000
_cell.length_c   1.000
_cell.angle_alpha   90.00
_cell.angle_beta   90.00
_cell.angle_gamma   90.00
#
_symmetry.space_group_name_H-M   'P 1'
#
loop_
_entity.id
_entity.type
_entity.pdbx_description
1 polymer ?
#
loop_
_entity_poly.entity_id
_entity_poly.type
_entity_poly.pdbx_seq_one_letter_code
_entity_poly.pdbx_strand_id
1 'polypeptide(L)'
;MNKKSFILLYFLFLVTFGTIGFYLLGENNWSWVDSIYMTVITLSTVGYGEVHPLTDSGKILSVFIIIFGVTGIGVLIRTFSEEFIQIDKFRKNKMMRNISNLKNHFVICGYGRV
;
A
#
# COMPACT_ATOMS: atom_id res chain seq x y z
N MET A 1 4.17 12.27 -15.03
CA MET A 1 3.44 11.13 -14.48
C MET A 1 3.34 11.32 -12.97
N ASN A 2 2.14 11.34 -12.42
CA ASN A 2 1.95 11.55 -10.99
C ASN A 2 2.47 10.35 -10.21
N LYS A 3 3.10 10.57 -9.04
CA LYS A 3 3.60 9.49 -8.16
C LYS A 3 2.55 8.40 -7.92
N LYS A 4 1.27 8.79 -7.79
CA LYS A 4 0.14 7.86 -7.61
C LYS A 4 -0.09 6.94 -8.82
N SER A 5 -0.02 7.50 -10.04
CA SER A 5 -0.15 6.71 -11.27
C SER A 5 0.98 5.70 -11.43
N PHE A 6 2.19 6.05 -11.03
CA PHE A 6 3.33 5.14 -11.08
C PHE A 6 3.15 3.95 -10.13
N ILE A 7 2.68 4.19 -8.91
CA ILE A 7 2.42 3.14 -7.92
C ILE A 7 1.31 2.21 -8.41
N LEU A 8 0.22 2.78 -8.95
CA LEU A 8 -0.88 1.98 -9.50
C LEU A 8 -0.43 1.09 -10.67
N LEU A 9 0.37 1.65 -11.57
CA LEU A 9 0.94 0.91 -12.70
C LEU A 9 1.88 -0.21 -12.22
N TYR A 10 2.68 0.04 -11.19
CA TYR A 10 3.56 -0.94 -10.58
C TYR A 10 2.77 -2.12 -9.98
N PHE A 11 1.71 -1.85 -9.22
CA PHE A 11 0.85 -2.93 -8.68
C PHE A 11 0.13 -3.69 -9.77
N LEU A 12 -0.39 -3.00 -10.80
CA LEU A 12 -1.01 -3.64 -11.95
C LEU A 12 -0.03 -4.58 -12.67
N PHE A 13 1.22 -4.12 -12.84
CA PHE A 13 2.28 -4.94 -13.42
C PHE A 13 2.58 -6.19 -12.57
N LEU A 14 2.69 -6.05 -11.24
CA LEU A 14 2.91 -7.18 -10.34
C LEU A 14 1.76 -8.20 -10.38
N VAL A 15 0.51 -7.72 -10.40
CA VAL A 15 -0.66 -8.61 -10.50
C VAL A 15 -0.67 -9.36 -11.82
N THR A 16 -0.46 -8.68 -12.94
CA THR A 16 -0.42 -9.33 -14.26
C THR A 16 0.75 -10.31 -14.39
N PHE A 17 1.93 -9.91 -13.94
CA PHE A 17 3.11 -10.75 -13.97
C PHE A 17 2.96 -11.99 -13.08
N GLY A 18 2.45 -11.81 -11.85
CA GLY A 18 2.20 -12.92 -10.93
C GLY A 18 1.13 -13.90 -11.46
N THR A 19 0.04 -13.37 -11.98
CA THR A 19 -1.04 -14.20 -12.57
C THR A 19 -0.55 -15.04 -13.73
N ILE A 20 0.17 -14.44 -14.69
CA ILE A 20 0.72 -15.15 -15.83
C ILE A 20 1.76 -16.17 -15.38
N GLY A 21 2.60 -15.79 -14.42
CA GLY A 21 3.63 -16.67 -13.87
C GLY A 21 3.06 -17.91 -13.20
N PHE A 22 2.06 -17.75 -12.32
CA PHE A 22 1.40 -18.89 -11.67
C PHE A 22 0.63 -19.76 -12.66
N TYR A 23 0.00 -19.16 -13.66
CA TYR A 23 -0.70 -19.90 -14.69
C TYR A 23 0.25 -20.77 -15.53
N LEU A 24 1.39 -20.22 -15.93
CA LEU A 24 2.38 -20.96 -16.76
C LEU A 24 3.16 -22.00 -15.96
N LEU A 25 3.49 -21.72 -14.70
CA LEU A 25 4.31 -22.59 -13.86
C LEU A 25 3.47 -23.59 -13.04
N GLY A 26 2.17 -23.38 -12.97
CA GLY A 26 1.24 -24.21 -12.18
C GLY A 26 0.82 -25.50 -12.86
N GLU A 27 1.31 -25.80 -14.06
CA GLU A 27 0.91 -26.95 -14.88
C GLU A 27 -0.61 -27.00 -15.15
N ASN A 28 -1.14 -28.18 -15.54
CA ASN A 28 -2.54 -28.32 -16.00
C ASN A 28 -3.61 -28.16 -14.90
N ASN A 29 -3.22 -27.97 -13.65
CA ASN A 29 -4.17 -27.88 -12.52
C ASN A 29 -4.51 -26.44 -12.12
N TRP A 30 -3.85 -25.43 -12.73
CA TRP A 30 -4.08 -24.02 -12.39
C TRP A 30 -5.01 -23.35 -13.38
N SER A 31 -6.15 -22.86 -12.86
CA SER A 31 -7.05 -21.99 -13.63
C SER A 31 -6.56 -20.54 -13.61
N TRP A 32 -7.08 -19.70 -14.50
CA TRP A 32 -6.86 -18.26 -14.47
C TRP A 32 -7.32 -17.65 -13.15
N VAL A 33 -8.44 -18.13 -12.62
CA VAL A 33 -9.01 -17.66 -11.35
C VAL A 33 -8.09 -18.00 -10.19
N ASP A 34 -7.55 -19.20 -10.13
CA ASP A 34 -6.62 -19.65 -9.09
C ASP A 34 -5.33 -18.84 -9.12
N SER A 35 -4.82 -18.55 -10.32
CA SER A 35 -3.61 -17.75 -10.52
C SER A 35 -3.79 -16.29 -10.08
N ILE A 36 -4.92 -15.67 -10.40
CA ILE A 36 -5.26 -14.32 -9.93
C ILE A 36 -5.41 -14.32 -8.42
N TYR A 37 -6.16 -15.28 -7.89
CA TYR A 37 -6.41 -15.39 -6.45
C TYR A 37 -5.09 -15.55 -5.68
N MET A 38 -4.23 -16.48 -6.10
CA MET A 38 -2.93 -16.70 -5.47
C MET A 38 -2.05 -15.44 -5.51
N THR A 39 -2.03 -14.74 -6.63
CA THR A 39 -1.28 -13.49 -6.76
C THR A 39 -1.80 -12.42 -5.80
N VAL A 40 -3.13 -12.24 -5.74
CA VAL A 40 -3.76 -11.23 -4.88
C VAL A 40 -3.53 -11.52 -3.40
N ILE A 41 -3.73 -12.76 -2.94
CA ILE A 41 -3.51 -13.12 -1.52
C ILE A 41 -2.04 -13.00 -1.11
N THR A 42 -1.12 -13.24 -2.04
CA THR A 42 0.31 -13.07 -1.82
C THR A 42 0.68 -11.59 -1.71
N LEU A 43 0.23 -10.77 -2.66
CA LEU A 43 0.49 -9.33 -2.67
C LEU A 43 -0.18 -8.58 -1.52
N SER A 44 -1.38 -9.02 -1.10
CA SER A 44 -2.09 -8.43 0.05
C SER A 44 -1.51 -8.84 1.40
N THR A 45 -0.48 -9.69 1.43
CA THR A 45 0.15 -10.24 2.65
C THR A 45 -0.79 -11.06 3.54
N VAL A 46 -1.96 -11.46 3.02
CA VAL A 46 -2.94 -12.28 3.75
C VAL A 46 -2.46 -13.73 3.89
N GLY A 47 -1.97 -14.32 2.79
CA GLY A 47 -1.29 -15.61 2.80
C GLY A 47 -2.13 -16.77 3.36
N TYR A 48 -3.36 -16.95 2.89
CA TYR A 48 -4.21 -18.07 3.32
C TYR A 48 -3.61 -19.46 3.09
N GLY A 49 -2.65 -19.56 2.18
CA GLY A 49 -2.00 -20.80 1.79
C GLY A 49 -1.99 -21.00 0.29
N GLU A 50 -1.42 -22.11 -0.14
CA GLU A 50 -1.34 -22.49 -1.56
C GLU A 50 -2.71 -22.98 -2.04
N VAL A 51 -3.19 -22.46 -3.18
CA VAL A 51 -4.45 -22.91 -3.80
C VAL A 51 -4.29 -24.34 -4.32
N HIS A 52 -3.17 -24.61 -4.95
CA HIS A 52 -2.70 -25.93 -5.37
C HIS A 52 -1.21 -26.09 -5.04
N PRO A 53 -0.70 -27.31 -4.92
CA PRO A 53 0.72 -27.52 -4.68
C PRO A 53 1.58 -26.81 -5.73
N LEU A 54 2.49 -25.97 -5.26
CA LEU A 54 3.38 -25.21 -6.12
C LEU A 54 4.56 -26.10 -6.57
N THR A 55 4.90 -26.00 -7.84
CA THR A 55 6.17 -26.50 -8.36
C THR A 55 7.34 -25.73 -7.75
N ASP A 56 8.55 -26.23 -7.81
CA ASP A 56 9.72 -25.51 -7.29
C ASP A 56 9.92 -24.17 -8.00
N SER A 57 9.64 -24.11 -9.30
CA SER A 57 9.64 -22.86 -10.06
C SER A 57 8.55 -21.90 -9.58
N GLY A 58 7.35 -22.39 -9.23
CA GLY A 58 6.27 -21.61 -8.66
C GLY A 58 6.62 -21.04 -7.28
N LYS A 59 7.34 -21.79 -6.44
CA LYS A 59 7.86 -21.32 -5.16
C LYS A 59 8.87 -20.18 -5.32
N ILE A 60 9.78 -20.31 -6.28
CA ILE A 60 10.75 -19.26 -6.61
C ILE A 60 10.02 -18.00 -7.07
N LEU A 61 9.03 -18.12 -7.96
CA LEU A 61 8.20 -17.01 -8.40
C LEU A 61 7.50 -16.33 -7.21
N SER A 62 6.94 -17.11 -6.27
CA SER A 62 6.28 -16.59 -5.06
C SER A 62 7.25 -15.74 -4.23
N VAL A 63 8.49 -16.18 -4.06
CA VAL A 63 9.52 -15.42 -3.33
C VAL A 63 9.78 -14.07 -4.00
N PHE A 64 9.91 -14.03 -5.32
CA PHE A 64 10.06 -12.77 -6.05
C PHE A 64 8.84 -11.84 -5.85
N ILE A 65 7.62 -12.37 -6.00
CA ILE A 65 6.39 -11.59 -5.82
C ILE A 65 6.29 -11.02 -4.39
N ILE A 66 6.67 -11.80 -3.38
CA ILE A 66 6.67 -11.36 -1.98
C ILE A 66 7.66 -10.20 -1.78
N ILE A 67 8.90 -10.35 -2.24
CA ILE A 67 9.94 -9.31 -2.09
C ILE A 67 9.51 -8.00 -2.74
N PHE A 68 9.07 -8.06 -3.99
CA PHE A 68 8.61 -6.87 -4.72
C PHE A 68 7.30 -6.32 -4.17
N GLY A 69 6.37 -7.18 -3.75
CA GLY A 69 5.10 -6.80 -3.15
C GLY A 69 5.29 -6.04 -1.84
N VAL A 70 6.09 -6.57 -0.92
CA VAL A 70 6.39 -5.92 0.38
C VAL A 70 7.10 -4.58 0.17
N THR A 71 8.06 -4.53 -0.77
CA THR A 71 8.74 -3.27 -1.12
C THR A 71 7.75 -2.24 -1.65
N GLY A 72 6.83 -2.64 -2.53
CA GLY A 72 5.78 -1.77 -3.08
C GLY A 72 4.84 -1.24 -2.01
N ILE A 73 4.44 -2.07 -1.05
CA ILE A 73 3.60 -1.65 0.10
C ILE A 73 4.34 -0.62 0.96
N GLY A 74 5.64 -0.81 1.22
CA GLY A 74 6.45 0.16 1.94
C GLY A 74 6.48 1.55 1.28
N VAL A 75 6.62 1.59 -0.05
CA VAL A 75 6.54 2.84 -0.82
C VAL A 75 5.15 3.46 -0.75
N LEU A 76 4.09 2.65 -0.80
CA LEU A 76 2.70 3.10 -0.63
C LEU A 76 2.50 3.79 0.73
N ILE A 77 2.85 3.12 1.82
CA ILE A 77 2.73 3.65 3.19
C ILE A 77 3.46 4.99 3.32
N ARG A 78 4.69 5.07 2.81
CA ARG A 78 5.46 6.31 2.81
C ARG A 78 4.74 7.44 2.07
N THR A 79 4.21 7.18 0.88
CA THR A 79 3.50 8.18 0.07
C THR A 79 2.25 8.68 0.76
N PHE A 80 1.47 7.79 1.38
CA PHE A 80 0.30 8.18 2.18
C PHE A 80 0.69 8.99 3.43
N SER A 81 1.74 8.57 4.13
CA SER A 81 2.22 9.30 5.32
C SER A 81 2.66 10.73 4.99
N GLU A 82 3.33 10.95 3.85
CA GLU A 82 3.72 12.28 3.40
C GLU A 82 2.50 13.19 3.15
N GLU A 83 1.40 12.65 2.63
CA GLU A 83 0.15 13.41 2.43
C GLU A 83 -0.52 13.80 3.76
N PHE A 84 -0.57 12.89 4.74
CA PHE A 84 -1.11 13.19 6.07
C PHE A 84 -0.31 14.29 6.78
N ILE A 85 1.02 14.25 6.70
CA ILE A 85 1.88 15.27 7.29
C ILE A 85 1.69 16.64 6.63
N GLN A 86 1.44 16.68 5.32
CA GLN A 86 1.16 17.93 4.61
C GLN A 86 -0.17 18.54 5.05
N ILE A 87 -1.22 17.73 5.24
CA ILE A 87 -2.51 18.19 5.73
C ILE A 87 -2.38 18.81 7.14
N ASP A 88 -1.60 18.19 8.02
CA ASP A 88 -1.33 18.73 9.35
C ASP A 88 -0.54 20.05 9.31
N LYS A 89 0.42 20.17 8.43
CA LYS A 89 1.15 21.44 8.22
C LYS A 89 0.22 22.54 7.69
N PHE A 90 -0.67 22.22 6.76
CA PHE A 90 -1.68 23.18 6.26
C PHE A 90 -2.64 23.62 7.37
N ARG A 91 -3.11 22.70 8.21
CA ARG A 91 -3.96 23.02 9.38
C ARG A 91 -3.23 23.91 10.37
N LYS A 92 -1.98 23.58 10.73
CA LYS A 92 -1.17 24.40 11.64
C LYS A 92 -0.90 25.79 11.07
N ASN A 93 -0.55 25.90 9.80
CA ASN A 93 -0.32 27.20 9.17
C ASN A 93 -1.59 28.07 9.11
N LYS A 94 -2.75 27.47 8.83
CA LYS A 94 -4.03 28.15 8.84
C LYS A 94 -4.41 28.61 10.25
N MET A 95 -4.16 27.77 11.26
CA MET A 95 -4.40 28.13 12.67
C MET A 95 -3.45 29.23 13.14
N MET A 96 -2.15 29.18 12.80
CA MET A 96 -1.18 30.22 13.11
C MET A 96 -1.54 31.57 12.47
N ARG A 97 -2.01 31.57 11.21
CA ARG A 97 -2.50 32.80 10.55
C ARG A 97 -3.73 33.39 11.26
N ASN A 98 -4.64 32.54 11.71
CA ASN A 98 -5.81 33.02 12.45
C ASN A 98 -5.41 33.57 13.82
N ILE A 99 -4.45 32.94 14.51
CA ILE A 99 -3.94 33.40 15.81
C ILE A 99 -3.18 34.73 15.66
N SER A 100 -2.36 34.88 14.62
CA SER A 100 -1.60 36.13 14.39
C SER A 100 -2.47 37.35 14.07
N ASN A 101 -3.69 37.12 13.58
CA ASN A 101 -4.65 38.18 13.28
C ASN A 101 -5.55 38.55 14.47
N LEU A 102 -5.45 37.81 15.59
CA LEU A 102 -6.20 38.13 16.80
C LEU A 102 -5.57 39.33 17.52
N LYS A 103 -6.33 40.42 17.64
CA LYS A 103 -5.99 41.59 18.43
C LYS A 103 -6.95 41.66 19.62
N ASN A 104 -6.44 42.05 20.82
CA ASN A 104 -7.22 42.19 22.04
C ASN A 104 -7.97 40.93 22.48
N HIS A 105 -7.25 39.80 22.59
CA HIS A 105 -7.83 38.54 23.06
C HIS A 105 -7.29 38.16 24.45
N PHE A 106 -8.12 37.44 25.21
CA PHE A 106 -7.73 36.86 26.49
C PHE A 106 -7.27 35.41 26.27
N VAL A 107 -6.18 35.02 26.89
CA VAL A 107 -5.69 33.62 26.90
C VAL A 107 -6.08 33.04 28.25
N ILE A 108 -6.94 32.01 28.24
CA ILE A 108 -7.32 31.25 29.43
C ILE A 108 -6.47 29.98 29.45
N CYS A 109 -5.54 29.88 30.40
CA CYS A 109 -4.76 28.68 30.65
C CYS A 109 -5.43 27.84 31.73
N GLY A 110 -5.65 26.54 31.47
CA GLY A 110 -6.09 25.61 32.50
C GLY A 110 -7.63 25.49 32.68
N TYR A 111 -8.41 25.75 31.64
CA TYR A 111 -9.84 25.41 31.66
C TYR A 111 -10.01 23.91 31.35
N GLY A 112 -9.73 23.09 32.35
CA GLY A 112 -9.95 21.65 32.32
C GLY A 112 -10.72 21.22 33.57
N ARG A 113 -11.40 20.10 33.50
CA ARG A 113 -12.03 19.48 34.67
C ARG A 113 -10.92 19.03 35.63
N VAL A 114 -11.02 19.44 36.86
CA VAL A 114 -10.28 18.89 38.00
C VAL A 114 -10.91 17.55 38.37
#